data_afec3ca5de13cdbee9402b12d52c21ad
#
_entry.id   afec3ca5de13cdbee9402b12d52c21ad
#
_cell.length_a   1.000
_cell.length_b   1.000
_cell.length_c   1.000
_cell.angle_alpha   90.00
_cell.angle_beta   90.00
_cell.angle_gamma   90.00
#
_symmetry.space_group_name_H-M   'P 1'
#
loop_
_entity.id
_entity.type
_entity.pdbx_description
1 polymer ?
#
loop_
_entity_poly.entity_id
_entity_poly.type
_entity_poly.pdbx_seq_one_letter_code
_entity_poly.pdbx_strand_id
1 'polypeptide(L)'
;ALMQSGGFRKALLLDGETRSRIYSPKDRKTAFLFGDGGIAAIIEKGDQFEESYFSLNSDGSKESYIKMDAGGYRNPSSVETLKEKVVDEHGNIRTEEHGYMAGADVFNFVLLEIPKDIKSLLAFSNFSTSEIDYFVFHQANSYMNTYLAKKLKLESDKVPTCIEKFGNTSSVSIPLTIVSELQNNLEGNKKILLSGFGVGMSWASTIINMQ
;
A
#
# COMPACT_ATOMS: atom_id res chain seq x y z
N ALA A 1 2.69 6.52 19.09
CA ALA A 1 2.22 7.63 19.96
C ALA A 1 1.33 7.11 21.09
N LEU A 2 0.16 6.48 20.85
CA LEU A 2 -0.76 6.00 21.90
C LEU A 2 -0.12 4.99 22.88
N MET A 3 0.74 4.11 22.39
CA MET A 3 1.46 3.16 23.24
C MET A 3 2.56 3.85 24.05
N GLN A 4 3.21 4.88 23.50
CA GLN A 4 4.22 5.67 24.22
C GLN A 4 3.62 6.53 25.32
N SER A 5 2.40 7.05 25.15
CA SER A 5 1.70 7.86 26.16
C SER A 5 1.18 7.07 27.37
N GLY A 6 1.33 5.78 27.40
CA GLY A 6 1.33 5.01 28.66
C GLY A 6 0.14 4.11 28.94
N GLY A 7 -0.90 4.05 28.10
CA GLY A 7 -2.09 3.25 28.43
C GLY A 7 -1.98 1.76 28.03
N PHE A 8 -1.19 1.44 27.01
CA PHE A 8 -1.19 0.12 26.41
C PHE A 8 0.23 -0.40 26.19
N ARG A 9 0.46 -1.68 26.46
CA ARG A 9 1.71 -2.38 26.16
C ARG A 9 1.65 -3.21 24.91
N LYS A 10 0.45 -3.63 24.50
CA LYS A 10 0.20 -4.42 23.29
C LYS A 10 -1.00 -3.87 22.54
N ALA A 11 -0.90 -3.87 21.22
CA ALA A 11 -2.01 -3.54 20.32
C ALA A 11 -2.15 -4.66 19.28
N LEU A 12 -3.39 -5.04 18.99
CA LEU A 12 -3.72 -5.93 17.89
C LEU A 12 -4.21 -5.08 16.72
N LEU A 13 -3.48 -5.11 15.61
CA LEU A 13 -3.92 -4.54 14.34
C LEU A 13 -4.59 -5.64 13.54
N LEU A 14 -5.83 -5.40 13.14
CA LEU A 14 -6.59 -6.25 12.22
C LEU A 14 -6.87 -5.45 10.96
N ASP A 15 -6.62 -6.05 9.80
CA ASP A 15 -6.92 -5.44 8.51
C ASP A 15 -7.48 -6.51 7.56
N GLY A 16 -8.55 -6.16 6.83
CA GLY A 16 -9.23 -7.05 5.91
C GLY A 16 -9.74 -6.30 4.70
N GLU A 17 -9.40 -6.80 3.51
CA GLU A 17 -9.72 -6.20 2.23
C GLU A 17 -10.49 -7.18 1.33
N THR A 18 -11.58 -6.71 0.76
CA THR A 18 -12.39 -7.44 -0.23
C THR A 18 -12.47 -6.63 -1.53
N ARG A 19 -11.31 -6.35 -2.13
CA ARG A 19 -11.18 -5.51 -3.33
C ARG A 19 -11.85 -6.11 -4.55
N SER A 20 -11.97 -7.43 -4.62
CA SER A 20 -12.71 -8.12 -5.68
C SER A 20 -14.16 -7.68 -5.81
N ARG A 21 -14.74 -7.11 -4.73
CA ARG A 21 -16.14 -6.64 -4.70
C ARG A 21 -16.30 -5.17 -5.08
N ILE A 22 -15.23 -4.40 -5.06
CA ILE A 22 -15.25 -2.95 -5.28
C ILE A 22 -15.13 -2.63 -6.78
N TYR A 23 -14.37 -3.43 -7.51
CA TYR A 23 -14.12 -3.19 -8.93
C TYR A 23 -15.03 -4.05 -9.82
N SER A 24 -15.42 -3.49 -10.95
CA SER A 24 -16.27 -4.21 -11.91
C SER A 24 -15.50 -5.38 -12.55
N PRO A 25 -16.04 -6.60 -12.53
CA PRO A 25 -15.44 -7.73 -13.25
C PRO A 25 -15.48 -7.56 -14.78
N LYS A 26 -16.24 -6.58 -15.28
CA LYS A 26 -16.34 -6.21 -16.70
C LYS A 26 -15.42 -5.04 -17.08
N ASP A 27 -14.59 -4.53 -16.15
CA ASP A 27 -13.59 -3.51 -16.41
C ASP A 27 -12.18 -4.13 -16.37
N ARG A 28 -11.62 -4.39 -17.54
CA ARG A 28 -10.30 -5.03 -17.70
C ARG A 28 -9.14 -4.22 -17.12
N LYS A 29 -9.33 -2.92 -16.91
CA LYS A 29 -8.30 -2.04 -16.31
C LYS A 29 -8.08 -2.34 -14.82
N THR A 30 -9.09 -2.90 -14.17
CA THR A 30 -9.07 -3.14 -12.72
C THR A 30 -9.36 -4.59 -12.33
N ALA A 31 -10.19 -5.32 -13.10
CA ALA A 31 -10.69 -6.66 -12.76
C ALA A 31 -9.60 -7.71 -12.46
N PHE A 32 -8.44 -7.62 -13.13
CA PHE A 32 -7.36 -8.61 -13.01
C PHE A 32 -6.23 -8.15 -12.08
N LEU A 33 -6.35 -6.97 -11.46
CA LEU A 33 -5.28 -6.39 -10.66
C LEU A 33 -5.39 -6.76 -9.19
N PHE A 34 -6.62 -6.76 -8.66
CA PHE A 34 -6.87 -6.81 -7.23
C PHE A 34 -7.10 -8.23 -6.71
N GLY A 35 -6.61 -8.47 -5.49
CA GLY A 35 -6.91 -9.66 -4.69
C GLY A 35 -7.52 -9.28 -3.34
N ASP A 36 -8.07 -10.27 -2.66
CA ASP A 36 -8.62 -10.14 -1.32
C ASP A 36 -7.64 -10.73 -0.29
N GLY A 37 -7.66 -10.21 0.93
CA GLY A 37 -6.78 -10.70 1.97
C GLY A 37 -7.14 -10.17 3.35
N GLY A 38 -6.55 -10.77 4.37
CA GLY A 38 -6.69 -10.34 5.75
C GLY A 38 -5.42 -10.63 6.53
N ILE A 39 -5.09 -9.76 7.49
CA ILE A 39 -3.96 -9.92 8.39
C ILE A 39 -4.34 -9.59 9.83
N ALA A 40 -3.57 -10.17 10.75
CA ALA A 40 -3.51 -9.77 12.15
C ALA A 40 -2.05 -9.52 12.51
N ALA A 41 -1.75 -8.39 13.12
CA ALA A 41 -0.41 -8.05 13.60
C ALA A 41 -0.46 -7.61 15.06
N ILE A 42 0.47 -8.11 15.87
CA ILE A 42 0.65 -7.67 17.25
C ILE A 42 1.78 -6.65 17.29
N ILE A 43 1.49 -5.48 17.85
CA ILE A 43 2.46 -4.43 18.11
C ILE A 43 2.70 -4.41 19.61
N GLU A 44 3.95 -4.55 20.03
CA GLU A 44 4.33 -4.58 21.45
C GLU A 44 5.30 -3.45 21.77
N LYS A 45 5.11 -2.83 22.94
CA LYS A 45 6.07 -1.87 23.52
C LYS A 45 7.03 -2.63 24.42
N GLY A 46 8.33 -2.43 24.19
CA GLY A 46 9.39 -2.97 25.04
C GLY A 46 10.64 -2.11 24.96
N ASP A 47 11.44 -2.09 26.03
CA ASP A 47 12.68 -1.31 26.10
C ASP A 47 13.79 -1.92 25.21
N GLN A 48 13.60 -3.15 24.76
CA GLN A 48 14.50 -3.84 23.83
C GLN A 48 14.34 -3.39 22.37
N PHE A 49 13.27 -2.64 22.03
CA PHE A 49 13.03 -2.20 20.65
C PHE A 49 13.68 -0.85 20.39
N GLU A 50 14.28 -0.73 19.23
CA GLU A 50 14.84 0.53 18.74
C GLU A 50 13.73 1.50 18.30
N GLU A 51 14.12 2.77 18.12
CA GLU A 51 13.20 3.80 17.61
C GLU A 51 12.73 3.47 16.19
N SER A 52 11.46 3.79 15.94
CA SER A 52 10.86 3.72 14.62
C SER A 52 10.68 5.11 14.05
N TYR A 53 10.88 5.27 12.76
CA TYR A 53 10.79 6.55 12.05
C TYR A 53 9.63 6.52 11.08
N PHE A 54 8.89 7.63 10.95
CA PHE A 54 7.67 7.71 10.15
C PHE A 54 7.66 8.95 9.27
N SER A 55 7.19 8.79 8.05
CA SER A 55 6.77 9.87 7.15
C SER A 55 5.32 9.64 6.76
N LEU A 56 4.46 10.65 6.94
CA LEU A 56 3.03 10.58 6.63
C LEU A 56 2.66 11.76 5.73
N ASN A 57 2.08 11.48 4.57
CA ASN A 57 1.82 12.49 3.56
C ASN A 57 0.43 12.30 2.93
N SER A 58 -0.15 13.40 2.46
CA SER A 58 -1.41 13.39 1.72
C SER A 58 -1.48 14.56 0.74
N ASP A 59 -2.09 14.32 -0.43
CA ASP A 59 -2.36 15.34 -1.44
C ASP A 59 -3.79 15.16 -2.00
N GLY A 60 -4.73 15.88 -1.41
CA GLY A 60 -6.14 15.85 -1.80
C GLY A 60 -6.43 16.45 -3.18
N SER A 61 -5.50 17.20 -3.79
CA SER A 61 -5.68 17.71 -5.15
C SER A 61 -5.76 16.60 -6.21
N LYS A 62 -5.39 15.38 -5.84
CA LYS A 62 -5.38 14.18 -6.68
C LYS A 62 -6.51 13.19 -6.34
N GLU A 63 -7.55 13.64 -5.66
CA GLU A 63 -8.70 12.82 -5.26
C GLU A 63 -9.34 12.03 -6.40
N SER A 64 -9.30 12.59 -7.61
CA SER A 64 -9.86 11.98 -8.82
C SER A 64 -9.07 10.77 -9.35
N TYR A 65 -7.87 10.52 -8.85
CA TYR A 65 -7.04 9.42 -9.37
C TYR A 65 -7.57 8.04 -8.98
N ILE A 66 -8.10 7.91 -7.76
CA ILE A 66 -8.74 6.68 -7.28
C ILE A 66 -9.97 7.07 -6.48
N LYS A 67 -11.16 6.68 -6.94
CA LYS A 67 -12.43 7.05 -6.29
C LYS A 67 -13.57 6.10 -6.58
N MET A 68 -14.64 6.26 -5.83
CA MET A 68 -15.99 5.78 -6.15
C MET A 68 -16.91 6.98 -6.21
N ASP A 69 -17.73 7.09 -7.25
CA ASP A 69 -18.57 8.26 -7.49
C ASP A 69 -19.88 8.21 -6.69
N ALA A 70 -20.35 7.01 -6.35
CA ALA A 70 -21.61 6.80 -5.63
C ALA A 70 -21.53 5.63 -4.64
N GLY A 71 -22.62 5.38 -3.90
CA GLY A 71 -22.71 4.31 -2.88
C GLY A 71 -22.32 4.79 -1.48
N GLY A 72 -21.91 6.04 -1.32
CA GLY A 72 -21.59 6.66 -0.04
C GLY A 72 -22.65 7.68 0.42
N TYR A 73 -22.37 8.37 1.53
CA TYR A 73 -23.31 9.32 2.11
C TYR A 73 -23.58 10.54 1.22
N ARG A 74 -22.55 11.04 0.52
CA ARG A 74 -22.66 12.24 -0.35
C ARG A 74 -23.53 11.98 -1.60
N ASN A 75 -23.39 10.80 -2.19
CA ASN A 75 -24.16 10.32 -3.33
C ASN A 75 -24.62 8.91 -3.01
N PRO A 76 -25.79 8.74 -2.36
CA PRO A 76 -26.28 7.44 -1.94
C PRO A 76 -26.55 6.49 -3.10
N SER A 77 -26.54 5.20 -2.81
CA SER A 77 -26.93 4.15 -3.77
C SER A 77 -28.35 4.37 -4.28
N SER A 78 -28.54 4.20 -5.58
CA SER A 78 -29.83 4.35 -6.25
C SER A 78 -29.92 3.46 -7.49
N VAL A 79 -31.11 3.33 -8.05
CA VAL A 79 -31.30 2.62 -9.32
C VAL A 79 -30.46 3.21 -10.45
N GLU A 80 -30.25 4.54 -10.44
CA GLU A 80 -29.45 5.23 -11.44
C GLU A 80 -27.95 4.95 -11.26
N THR A 81 -27.43 4.98 -10.02
CA THR A 81 -26.03 4.77 -9.73
C THR A 81 -25.58 3.31 -9.95
N LEU A 82 -26.54 2.38 -9.90
CA LEU A 82 -26.30 0.95 -10.17
C LEU A 82 -26.40 0.57 -11.65
N LYS A 83 -26.78 1.50 -12.55
CA LYS A 83 -26.84 1.21 -13.98
C LYS A 83 -25.45 0.99 -14.56
N GLU A 84 -25.27 -0.12 -15.23
CA GLU A 84 -24.07 -0.41 -16.00
C GLU A 84 -23.93 0.54 -17.18
N LYS A 85 -22.73 1.10 -17.35
CA LYS A 85 -22.38 2.01 -18.44
C LYS A 85 -21.10 1.55 -19.11
N VAL A 86 -21.04 1.59 -20.44
CA VAL A 86 -19.78 1.48 -21.18
C VAL A 86 -18.98 2.76 -20.93
N VAL A 87 -17.77 2.63 -20.41
CA VAL A 87 -16.98 3.76 -19.90
C VAL A 87 -15.78 4.14 -20.78
N ASP A 88 -15.50 3.34 -21.81
CA ASP A 88 -14.45 3.65 -22.78
C ASP A 88 -14.66 2.89 -24.11
N GLU A 89 -13.82 3.22 -25.10
CA GLU A 89 -13.83 2.62 -26.46
C GLU A 89 -13.47 1.12 -26.48
N HIS A 90 -12.91 0.59 -25.39
CA HIS A 90 -12.55 -0.83 -25.27
C HIS A 90 -13.70 -1.68 -24.71
N GLY A 91 -14.86 -1.06 -24.47
CA GLY A 91 -16.04 -1.75 -23.98
C GLY A 91 -16.00 -2.13 -22.51
N ASN A 92 -15.16 -1.47 -21.70
CA ASN A 92 -15.16 -1.65 -20.26
C ASN A 92 -16.49 -1.14 -19.68
N ILE A 93 -17.04 -1.90 -18.72
CA ILE A 93 -18.35 -1.60 -18.13
C ILE A 93 -18.22 -1.41 -16.64
N ARG A 94 -18.78 -0.31 -16.13
CA ARG A 94 -18.87 0.00 -14.70
C ARG A 94 -20.22 0.64 -14.36
N THR A 95 -20.52 0.61 -13.06
CA THR A 95 -21.52 1.49 -12.44
C THR A 95 -20.80 2.65 -11.74
N GLU A 96 -21.52 3.64 -11.24
CA GLU A 96 -20.96 4.71 -10.43
C GLU A 96 -20.52 4.22 -9.02
N GLU A 97 -20.99 3.05 -8.60
CA GLU A 97 -20.64 2.40 -7.34
C GLU A 97 -19.42 1.47 -7.44
N HIS A 98 -18.85 1.30 -8.62
CA HIS A 98 -17.57 0.62 -8.80
C HIS A 98 -16.40 1.58 -8.66
N GLY A 99 -15.30 1.07 -8.12
CA GLY A 99 -14.03 1.79 -8.05
C GLY A 99 -13.52 2.19 -9.42
N TYR A 100 -13.02 3.42 -9.50
CA TYR A 100 -12.30 3.95 -10.64
C TYR A 100 -10.84 4.19 -10.28
N MET A 101 -9.94 3.94 -11.23
CA MET A 101 -8.53 4.25 -11.11
C MET A 101 -7.97 4.81 -12.42
N ALA A 102 -7.42 6.02 -12.34
CA ALA A 102 -6.63 6.64 -13.40
C ALA A 102 -5.20 6.06 -13.39
N GLY A 103 -5.02 4.88 -13.97
CA GLY A 103 -3.80 4.09 -13.81
C GLY A 103 -2.51 4.82 -14.18
N ALA A 104 -2.52 5.63 -15.26
CA ALA A 104 -1.36 6.41 -15.67
C ALA A 104 -1.01 7.53 -14.67
N ASP A 105 -2.01 8.21 -14.12
CA ASP A 105 -1.81 9.28 -13.14
C ASP A 105 -1.31 8.74 -11.81
N VAL A 106 -1.90 7.63 -11.35
CA VAL A 106 -1.43 6.89 -10.16
C VAL A 106 0.00 6.43 -10.35
N PHE A 107 0.33 5.87 -11.51
CA PHE A 107 1.67 5.43 -11.84
C PHE A 107 2.67 6.58 -11.76
N ASN A 108 2.40 7.70 -12.45
CA ASN A 108 3.27 8.88 -12.44
C ASN A 108 3.46 9.44 -11.03
N PHE A 109 2.37 9.51 -10.25
CA PHE A 109 2.43 9.93 -8.85
C PHE A 109 3.39 9.06 -8.04
N VAL A 110 3.24 7.74 -8.10
CA VAL A 110 4.09 6.79 -7.36
C VAL A 110 5.56 6.96 -7.74
N LEU A 111 5.86 7.07 -9.03
CA LEU A 111 7.25 7.21 -9.50
C LEU A 111 7.91 8.52 -9.08
N LEU A 112 7.13 9.57 -8.86
CA LEU A 112 7.64 10.89 -8.47
C LEU A 112 7.74 11.02 -6.96
N GLU A 113 6.67 10.71 -6.23
CA GLU A 113 6.55 11.07 -4.82
C GLU A 113 7.15 10.01 -3.87
N ILE A 114 6.98 8.72 -4.17
CA ILE A 114 7.46 7.67 -3.24
C ILE A 114 8.99 7.65 -3.11
N PRO A 115 9.79 7.77 -4.19
CA PRO A 115 11.24 7.87 -4.03
C PRO A 115 11.71 9.12 -3.28
N LYS A 116 10.98 10.24 -3.38
CA LYS A 116 11.30 11.45 -2.61
C LYS A 116 11.05 11.23 -1.13
N ASP A 117 9.88 10.66 -0.79
CA ASP A 117 9.48 10.35 0.57
C ASP A 117 10.48 9.41 1.25
N ILE A 118 10.84 8.30 0.60
CA ILE A 118 11.82 7.35 1.12
C ILE A 118 13.18 8.00 1.35
N LYS A 119 13.66 8.82 0.42
CA LYS A 119 14.93 9.54 0.59
C LYS A 119 14.88 10.54 1.75
N SER A 120 13.76 11.23 1.90
CA SER A 120 13.56 12.17 3.01
C SER A 120 13.54 11.44 4.35
N LEU A 121 12.88 10.28 4.43
CA LEU A 121 12.83 9.45 5.63
C LEU A 121 14.21 8.89 6.00
N LEU A 122 14.97 8.40 5.03
CA LEU A 122 16.34 7.93 5.24
C LEU A 122 17.25 9.05 5.73
N ALA A 123 17.14 10.25 5.14
CA ALA A 123 17.90 11.41 5.59
C ALA A 123 17.51 11.85 7.01
N PHE A 124 16.22 11.84 7.34
CA PHE A 124 15.70 12.18 8.67
C PHE A 124 16.17 11.19 9.74
N SER A 125 16.20 9.91 9.43
CA SER A 125 16.63 8.85 10.35
C SER A 125 18.16 8.67 10.40
N ASN A 126 18.92 9.38 9.57
CA ASN A 126 20.36 9.22 9.37
C ASN A 126 20.78 7.80 8.91
N PHE A 127 19.89 7.08 8.22
CA PHE A 127 20.21 5.80 7.62
C PHE A 127 20.50 5.92 6.13
N SER A 128 21.44 5.10 5.67
CA SER A 128 21.68 4.83 4.25
C SER A 128 20.85 3.64 3.78
N THR A 129 20.69 3.48 2.47
CA THR A 129 20.00 2.31 1.90
C THR A 129 20.71 0.99 2.20
N SER A 130 22.03 1.01 2.42
CA SER A 130 22.81 -0.18 2.76
C SER A 130 22.52 -0.72 4.17
N GLU A 131 22.06 0.14 5.08
CA GLU A 131 21.72 -0.22 6.46
C GLU A 131 20.28 -0.76 6.59
N ILE A 132 19.50 -0.74 5.52
CA ILE A 132 18.17 -1.34 5.47
C ILE A 132 18.31 -2.75 4.90
N ASP A 133 17.78 -3.73 5.62
CA ASP A 133 17.80 -5.14 5.19
C ASP A 133 16.76 -5.38 4.09
N TYR A 134 15.53 -4.86 4.26
CA TYR A 134 14.45 -5.05 3.29
C TYR A 134 13.63 -3.78 3.07
N PHE A 135 13.19 -3.59 1.83
CA PHE A 135 12.27 -2.54 1.39
C PHE A 135 10.96 -3.20 0.96
N VAL A 136 9.94 -3.13 1.79
CA VAL A 136 8.64 -3.73 1.53
C VAL A 136 7.68 -2.66 1.06
N PHE A 137 7.41 -2.65 -0.23
CA PHE A 137 6.47 -1.71 -0.85
C PHE A 137 5.06 -2.29 -0.89
N HIS A 138 4.06 -1.41 -0.89
CA HIS A 138 2.71 -1.79 -1.30
C HIS A 138 2.75 -2.51 -2.65
N GLN A 139 2.04 -3.63 -2.76
CA GLN A 139 2.04 -4.47 -3.96
C GLN A 139 1.01 -3.96 -4.98
N ALA A 140 1.22 -2.76 -5.52
CA ALA A 140 0.32 -2.14 -6.49
C ALA A 140 0.33 -2.88 -7.84
N ASN A 141 1.49 -3.07 -8.41
CA ASN A 141 1.80 -3.96 -9.52
C ASN A 141 3.33 -4.20 -9.59
N SER A 142 3.75 -5.28 -10.23
CA SER A 142 5.17 -5.68 -10.30
C SER A 142 6.06 -4.65 -10.99
N TYR A 143 5.52 -3.97 -12.02
CA TYR A 143 6.28 -2.97 -12.77
C TYR A 143 6.60 -1.73 -11.90
N MET A 144 5.63 -1.26 -11.10
CA MET A 144 5.86 -0.14 -10.16
C MET A 144 6.96 -0.48 -9.16
N ASN A 145 6.89 -1.65 -8.53
CA ASN A 145 7.86 -2.06 -7.51
C ASN A 145 9.26 -2.23 -8.11
N THR A 146 9.36 -2.84 -9.29
CA THR A 146 10.63 -2.95 -10.03
C THR A 146 11.22 -1.58 -10.36
N TYR A 147 10.37 -0.63 -10.78
CA TYR A 147 10.83 0.72 -11.10
C TYR A 147 11.29 1.48 -9.84
N LEU A 148 10.55 1.37 -8.73
CA LEU A 148 10.96 1.97 -7.44
C LEU A 148 12.31 1.42 -6.97
N ALA A 149 12.49 0.10 -7.01
CA ALA A 149 13.76 -0.54 -6.69
C ALA A 149 14.91 0.01 -7.54
N LYS A 150 14.72 0.07 -8.86
CA LYS A 150 15.71 0.62 -9.80
C LYS A 150 16.01 2.10 -9.53
N LYS A 151 14.99 2.92 -9.29
CA LYS A 151 15.15 4.36 -9.04
C LYS A 151 15.86 4.66 -7.72
N LEU A 152 15.66 3.82 -6.73
CA LEU A 152 16.33 3.89 -5.44
C LEU A 152 17.68 3.16 -5.42
N LYS A 153 18.05 2.48 -6.52
CA LYS A 153 19.27 1.67 -6.67
C LYS A 153 19.37 0.56 -5.62
N LEU A 154 18.23 -0.10 -5.34
CA LEU A 154 18.16 -1.20 -4.41
C LEU A 154 18.52 -2.52 -5.10
N GLU A 155 19.13 -3.41 -4.33
CA GLU A 155 19.38 -4.80 -4.73
C GLU A 155 18.04 -5.56 -4.76
N SER A 156 17.85 -6.44 -5.73
CA SER A 156 16.57 -7.11 -5.97
C SER A 156 16.15 -8.06 -4.84
N ASP A 157 17.10 -8.66 -4.15
CA ASP A 157 16.91 -9.53 -2.99
C ASP A 157 16.45 -8.78 -1.74
N LYS A 158 16.66 -7.47 -1.69
CA LYS A 158 16.16 -6.58 -0.64
C LYS A 158 14.71 -6.09 -0.87
N VAL A 159 14.11 -6.39 -2.03
CA VAL A 159 12.77 -5.92 -2.40
C VAL A 159 11.84 -7.10 -2.65
N PRO A 160 11.30 -7.72 -1.58
CA PRO A 160 10.42 -8.87 -1.70
C PRO A 160 9.11 -8.49 -2.41
N THR A 161 8.54 -9.43 -3.15
CA THR A 161 7.27 -9.25 -3.86
C THR A 161 6.41 -10.51 -3.78
N CYS A 162 5.13 -10.32 -3.54
CA CYS A 162 4.13 -11.41 -3.49
C CYS A 162 2.97 -11.19 -4.46
N ILE A 163 3.06 -10.16 -5.31
CA ILE A 163 1.96 -9.74 -6.18
C ILE A 163 1.53 -10.82 -7.18
N GLU A 164 2.46 -11.65 -7.66
CA GLU A 164 2.14 -12.75 -8.58
C GLU A 164 1.31 -13.85 -7.90
N LYS A 165 1.41 -13.97 -6.57
CA LYS A 165 0.67 -14.96 -5.78
C LYS A 165 -0.72 -14.48 -5.39
N PHE A 166 -0.83 -13.19 -5.03
CA PHE A 166 -2.03 -12.65 -4.35
C PHE A 166 -2.68 -11.46 -5.04
N GLY A 167 -2.04 -10.88 -6.06
CA GLY A 167 -2.48 -9.63 -6.67
C GLY A 167 -2.29 -8.43 -5.73
N ASN A 168 -2.96 -7.33 -6.06
CA ASN A 168 -2.99 -6.14 -5.21
C ASN A 168 -4.06 -6.31 -4.12
N THR A 169 -3.63 -6.69 -2.93
CA THR A 169 -4.48 -6.86 -1.74
C THR A 169 -4.61 -5.57 -0.91
N SER A 170 -4.38 -4.40 -1.52
CA SER A 170 -4.51 -3.08 -0.88
C SER A 170 -3.65 -2.94 0.39
N SER A 171 -4.23 -2.49 1.51
CA SER A 171 -3.54 -2.27 2.79
C SER A 171 -2.90 -3.54 3.36
N VAL A 172 -3.49 -4.70 3.13
CA VAL A 172 -2.98 -6.02 3.55
C VAL A 172 -1.66 -6.39 2.85
N SER A 173 -1.35 -5.78 1.70
CA SER A 173 -0.24 -6.22 0.82
C SER A 173 1.14 -6.16 1.47
N ILE A 174 1.43 -5.15 2.30
CA ILE A 174 2.72 -5.02 2.98
C ILE A 174 2.91 -6.13 4.04
N PRO A 175 2.02 -6.29 5.04
CA PRO A 175 2.18 -7.35 6.02
C PRO A 175 2.07 -8.76 5.39
N LEU A 176 1.27 -8.94 4.35
CA LEU A 176 1.21 -10.19 3.61
C LEU A 176 2.56 -10.52 2.94
N THR A 177 3.23 -9.53 2.34
CA THR A 177 4.57 -9.71 1.78
C THR A 177 5.58 -10.11 2.86
N ILE A 178 5.52 -9.49 4.04
CA ILE A 178 6.40 -9.84 5.15
C ILE A 178 6.21 -11.32 5.54
N VAL A 179 4.97 -11.76 5.71
CA VAL A 179 4.68 -13.15 6.13
C VAL A 179 5.01 -14.14 5.03
N SER A 180 4.66 -13.85 3.76
CA SER A 180 4.83 -14.82 2.67
C SER A 180 6.26 -14.94 2.15
N GLU A 181 7.04 -13.84 2.17
CA GLU A 181 8.35 -13.80 1.53
C GLU A 181 9.51 -13.71 2.53
N LEU A 182 9.27 -13.17 3.73
CA LEU A 182 10.35 -12.90 4.69
C LEU A 182 10.28 -13.75 5.95
N GLN A 183 9.24 -14.55 6.17
CA GLN A 183 9.05 -15.32 7.42
C GLN A 183 10.30 -16.07 7.89
N ASN A 184 11.08 -16.65 6.98
CA ASN A 184 12.27 -17.41 7.29
C ASN A 184 13.56 -16.55 7.30
N ASN A 185 13.46 -15.26 6.98
CA ASN A 185 14.59 -14.34 6.81
C ASN A 185 14.61 -13.21 7.85
N LEU A 186 13.70 -13.25 8.83
CA LEU A 186 13.57 -12.23 9.88
C LEU A 186 14.28 -12.63 11.19
N GLU A 187 15.04 -13.71 11.19
CA GLU A 187 15.84 -14.09 12.37
C GLU A 187 16.91 -13.02 12.65
N GLY A 188 17.01 -12.64 13.93
CA GLY A 188 17.85 -11.54 14.37
C GLY A 188 17.21 -10.17 14.12
N ASN A 189 17.91 -9.11 14.55
CA ASN A 189 17.44 -7.72 14.31
C ASN A 189 17.51 -7.37 12.84
N LYS A 190 16.35 -7.19 12.19
CA LYS A 190 16.22 -6.74 10.81
C LYS A 190 15.62 -5.36 10.75
N LYS A 191 16.29 -4.46 10.06
CA LYS A 191 15.80 -3.11 9.79
C LYS A 191 15.03 -3.10 8.47
N ILE A 192 13.74 -2.81 8.54
CA ILE A 192 12.85 -2.89 7.39
C ILE A 192 12.24 -1.51 7.12
N LEU A 193 12.30 -1.07 5.87
CA LEU A 193 11.57 0.10 5.40
C LEU A 193 10.28 -0.38 4.73
N LEU A 194 9.14 0.06 5.27
CA LEU A 194 7.82 -0.17 4.69
C LEU A 194 7.37 1.11 3.99
N SER A 195 6.78 0.99 2.80
CA SER A 195 6.21 2.15 2.10
C SER A 195 4.88 1.80 1.43
N GLY A 196 3.80 2.42 1.93
CA GLY A 196 2.44 2.29 1.43
C GLY A 196 1.98 3.56 0.74
N PHE A 197 1.15 3.41 -0.29
CA PHE A 197 0.58 4.51 -1.05
C PHE A 197 -0.76 4.10 -1.68
N GLY A 198 -1.67 5.04 -1.84
CA GLY A 198 -3.00 4.75 -2.39
C GLY A 198 -3.92 5.95 -2.40
N VAL A 199 -5.20 5.64 -2.21
CA VAL A 199 -6.31 6.61 -2.25
C VAL A 199 -6.03 7.86 -1.41
N GLY A 200 -6.37 9.04 -2.00
CA GLY A 200 -6.23 10.32 -1.34
C GLY A 200 -5.76 11.41 -2.30
N MET A 201 -4.59 11.39 -2.95
CA MET A 201 -3.52 10.39 -2.72
C MET A 201 -2.94 10.55 -1.32
N SER A 202 -2.72 9.42 -0.68
CA SER A 202 -2.04 9.37 0.62
C SER A 202 -0.91 8.34 0.55
N TRP A 203 0.21 8.66 1.22
CA TRP A 203 1.35 7.75 1.27
C TRP A 203 2.09 7.90 2.60
N ALA A 204 2.69 6.82 2.99
CA ALA A 204 3.48 6.78 4.22
C ALA A 204 4.65 5.83 4.07
N SER A 205 5.77 6.19 4.71
CA SER A 205 6.90 5.30 4.87
C SER A 205 7.31 5.21 6.33
N THR A 206 7.80 4.06 6.73
CA THR A 206 8.33 3.84 8.10
C THR A 206 9.56 2.96 8.06
N ILE A 207 10.48 3.21 8.99
CA ILE A 207 11.60 2.31 9.27
C ILE A 207 11.34 1.71 10.65
N ILE A 208 11.29 0.38 10.69
CA ILE A 208 11.07 -0.41 11.90
C ILE A 208 12.16 -1.46 12.04
N ASN A 209 12.39 -1.90 13.27
CA ASN A 209 13.24 -3.06 13.57
C ASN A 209 12.31 -4.24 13.89
N MET A 210 12.55 -5.37 13.25
CA MET A 210 11.85 -6.64 13.50
C MET A 210 12.83 -7.63 14.14
N GLN A 211 12.30 -8.34 15.14
CA GLN A 211 13.02 -9.39 15.87
C GLN A 211 12.27 -10.71 15.75
#